data_c8d4a0e9eebfd2409fc1b6c51a87ec72
#
_entry.id   c8d4a0e9eebfd2409fc1b6c51a87ec72
#
_cell.length_a   1.000
_cell.length_b   1.000
_cell.length_c   1.000
_cell.angle_alpha   90.00
_cell.angle_beta   90.00
_cell.angle_gamma   90.00
#
_symmetry.space_group_name_H-M   'P 1'
#
loop_
_entity.id
_entity.type
_entity.pdbx_description
1 polymer ?
#
loop_
_entity_poly.entity_id
_entity_poly.type
_entity_poly.pdbx_seq_one_letter_code
_entity_poly.pdbx_strand_id
1 'polypeptide(L)'
;MEYKDKIVWITGASSGIGEALSVAFASKGARVILSGRNEKELERVQSRCREAGREGFVCPLDLTSPESIHKAANTVTSQFGRIDYLVNNGGISQRSLVIDTPVEIDRRIMEVNYFGTIALTKAVLPLMVQGGGGHITVISSVVGKYGFPMRSAYSASKHALHGFFDTLRTELKPSNIKVTIVCPGLIRTNVSINALESDGRPHGVMDPRQDKGMDVNVCAGRIIRAAGRRKREVYIGKIDIILIYIRKYWPWLFFRIAGNVKPT
;
A
#
# COMPACT_ATOMS: atom_id res chain seq x y z
N MET A 1 -19.70 11.61 11.89
CA MET A 1 -18.93 11.11 10.70
C MET A 1 -17.58 10.64 11.21
N GLU A 2 -17.25 9.37 10.99
CA GLU A 2 -16.11 8.66 11.59
C GLU A 2 -14.73 9.27 11.27
N TYR A 3 -14.58 9.96 10.11
CA TYR A 3 -13.29 10.48 9.64
C TYR A 3 -13.21 12.02 9.63
N LYS A 4 -14.26 12.73 10.04
CA LYS A 4 -14.24 14.19 10.09
C LYS A 4 -13.12 14.68 11.02
N ASP A 5 -12.30 15.61 10.50
CA ASP A 5 -11.14 16.22 11.16
C ASP A 5 -10.00 15.25 11.57
N LYS A 6 -10.07 13.98 11.15
CA LYS A 6 -8.98 13.03 11.32
C LYS A 6 -7.81 13.34 10.40
N ILE A 7 -6.60 13.25 10.92
CA ILE A 7 -5.36 13.36 10.14
C ILE A 7 -5.04 12.01 9.53
N VAL A 8 -5.07 11.92 8.21
CA VAL A 8 -4.85 10.69 7.43
C VAL A 8 -3.65 10.88 6.53
N TRP A 9 -2.54 10.21 6.81
CA TRP A 9 -1.35 10.25 5.96
C TRP A 9 -1.30 9.06 5.03
N ILE A 10 -1.21 9.30 3.71
CA ILE A 10 -1.25 8.27 2.67
C ILE A 10 0.02 8.32 1.83
N THR A 11 0.79 7.22 1.79
CA THR A 11 1.92 7.07 0.89
C THR A 11 1.49 6.50 -0.46
N GLY A 12 2.22 6.85 -1.54
CA GLY A 12 1.82 6.47 -2.90
C GLY A 12 0.47 7.09 -3.30
N ALA A 13 0.20 8.32 -2.82
CA ALA A 13 -1.06 9.02 -3.04
C ALA A 13 -1.25 9.53 -4.47
N SER A 14 -0.20 9.56 -5.29
CA SER A 14 -0.20 10.13 -6.64
C SER A 14 -1.02 9.36 -7.68
N SER A 15 -1.40 8.09 -7.40
CA SER A 15 -2.15 7.26 -8.35
C SER A 15 -2.85 6.07 -7.71
N GLY A 16 -3.72 5.40 -8.46
CA GLY A 16 -4.29 4.10 -8.13
C GLY A 16 -5.03 4.07 -6.80
N ILE A 17 -4.73 3.06 -5.98
CA ILE A 17 -5.40 2.86 -4.68
C ILE A 17 -5.14 4.04 -3.74
N GLY A 18 -3.91 4.59 -3.72
CA GLY A 18 -3.56 5.73 -2.87
C GLY A 18 -4.35 6.99 -3.22
N GLU A 19 -4.46 7.33 -4.50
CA GLU A 19 -5.29 8.42 -5.00
C GLU A 19 -6.77 8.24 -4.63
N ALA A 20 -7.33 7.05 -4.92
CA ALA A 20 -8.72 6.76 -4.63
C ALA A 20 -9.04 6.84 -3.11
N LEU A 21 -8.11 6.36 -2.26
CA LEU A 21 -8.21 6.51 -0.81
C LEU A 21 -8.18 7.98 -0.40
N SER A 22 -7.28 8.78 -0.98
CA SER A 22 -7.13 10.20 -0.66
C SER A 22 -8.42 10.97 -0.91
N VAL A 23 -9.00 10.80 -2.09
CA VAL A 23 -10.29 11.43 -2.46
C VAL A 23 -11.42 10.93 -1.54
N ALA A 24 -11.48 9.61 -1.27
CA ALA A 24 -12.53 9.04 -0.46
C ALA A 24 -12.42 9.43 1.04
N PHE A 25 -11.23 9.66 1.58
CA PHE A 25 -11.06 10.21 2.93
C PHE A 25 -11.40 11.70 2.97
N ALA A 26 -10.99 12.49 1.96
CA ALA A 26 -11.32 13.91 1.85
C ALA A 26 -12.85 14.11 1.81
N SER A 27 -13.59 13.32 1.03
CA SER A 27 -15.07 13.38 0.97
C SER A 27 -15.75 13.05 2.31
N LYS A 28 -15.05 12.41 3.23
CA LYS A 28 -15.52 12.14 4.60
C LYS A 28 -15.07 13.20 5.62
N GLY A 29 -14.47 14.30 5.15
CA GLY A 29 -14.01 15.41 5.97
C GLY A 29 -12.67 15.21 6.66
N ALA A 30 -11.89 14.20 6.28
CA ALA A 30 -10.54 14.00 6.79
C ALA A 30 -9.56 15.05 6.25
N ARG A 31 -8.54 15.38 7.05
CA ARG A 31 -7.34 16.12 6.61
C ARG A 31 -6.36 15.11 6.04
N VAL A 32 -6.25 15.06 4.71
CA VAL A 32 -5.41 14.06 4.03
C VAL A 32 -4.04 14.63 3.72
N ILE A 33 -2.99 13.88 4.10
CA ILE A 33 -1.60 14.17 3.74
C ILE A 33 -1.23 13.24 2.59
N LEU A 34 -0.85 13.84 1.46
CA LEU A 34 -0.58 13.18 0.19
C LEU A 34 0.91 13.03 0.00
N SER A 35 1.45 11.82 0.04
CA SER A 35 2.88 11.57 -0.13
C SER A 35 3.20 10.65 -1.30
N GLY A 36 4.27 11.00 -1.99
CA GLY A 36 4.84 10.30 -3.14
C GLY A 36 5.96 11.11 -3.75
N ARG A 37 6.60 10.60 -4.83
CA ARG A 37 7.73 11.24 -5.48
C ARG A 37 7.34 12.28 -6.54
N ASN A 38 6.20 12.09 -7.17
CA ASN A 38 5.74 12.95 -8.26
C ASN A 38 4.84 14.07 -7.72
N GLU A 39 5.43 15.22 -7.47
CA GLU A 39 4.73 16.37 -6.88
C GLU A 39 3.57 16.86 -7.76
N LYS A 40 3.74 16.91 -9.08
CA LYS A 40 2.67 17.33 -10.02
C LYS A 40 1.44 16.44 -9.90
N GLU A 41 1.65 15.12 -9.79
CA GLU A 41 0.53 14.20 -9.61
C GLU A 41 -0.09 14.30 -8.22
N LEU A 42 0.69 14.62 -7.18
CA LEU A 42 0.16 14.91 -5.85
C LEU A 42 -0.71 16.17 -5.84
N GLU A 43 -0.29 17.24 -6.54
CA GLU A 43 -1.06 18.48 -6.70
C GLU A 43 -2.38 18.25 -7.48
N ARG A 44 -2.32 17.41 -8.53
CA ARG A 44 -3.54 16.96 -9.24
C ARG A 44 -4.51 16.25 -8.28
N VAL A 45 -4.00 15.34 -7.45
CA VAL A 45 -4.83 14.62 -6.46
C VAL A 45 -5.30 15.57 -5.36
N GLN A 46 -4.49 16.56 -4.94
CA GLN A 46 -4.88 17.60 -4.00
C GLN A 46 -6.13 18.36 -4.51
N SER A 47 -6.13 18.77 -5.78
CA SER A 47 -7.29 19.42 -6.40
C SER A 47 -8.54 18.53 -6.37
N ARG A 48 -8.40 17.23 -6.67
CA ARG A 48 -9.49 16.26 -6.55
C ARG A 48 -10.01 16.08 -5.12
N CYS A 49 -9.12 16.12 -4.13
CA CYS A 49 -9.51 16.09 -2.71
C CYS A 49 -10.32 17.34 -2.35
N ARG A 50 -9.92 18.54 -2.81
CA ARG A 50 -10.64 19.79 -2.62
C ARG A 50 -12.05 19.74 -3.21
N GLU A 51 -12.18 19.25 -4.45
CA GLU A 51 -13.47 19.04 -5.10
C GLU A 51 -14.37 18.04 -4.35
N ALA A 52 -13.77 17.04 -3.74
CA ALA A 52 -14.47 16.03 -2.95
C ALA A 52 -14.90 16.52 -1.54
N GLY A 53 -14.50 17.71 -1.11
CA GLY A 53 -14.95 18.34 0.12
C GLY A 53 -13.87 18.84 1.07
N ARG A 54 -12.60 18.47 0.90
CA ARG A 54 -11.50 18.99 1.70
C ARG A 54 -10.16 18.89 0.98
N GLU A 55 -9.45 20.00 0.90
CA GLU A 55 -8.11 20.05 0.30
C GLU A 55 -7.11 19.18 1.06
N GLY A 56 -6.28 18.44 0.29
CA GLY A 56 -5.18 17.66 0.83
C GLY A 56 -3.94 18.51 1.09
N PHE A 57 -3.03 18.02 1.90
CA PHE A 57 -1.70 18.61 2.12
C PHE A 57 -0.65 17.78 1.35
N VAL A 58 0.04 18.40 0.41
CA VAL A 58 1.12 17.73 -0.35
C VAL A 58 2.38 17.69 0.50
N CYS A 59 2.92 16.49 0.70
CA CYS A 59 4.15 16.23 1.43
C CYS A 59 5.00 15.23 0.62
N PRO A 60 5.93 15.71 -0.23
CA PRO A 60 6.78 14.86 -1.05
C PRO A 60 7.56 13.86 -0.20
N LEU A 61 7.67 12.62 -0.69
CA LEU A 61 8.30 11.52 0.03
C LEU A 61 8.90 10.50 -0.93
N ASP A 62 10.18 10.22 -0.77
CA ASP A 62 10.84 9.05 -1.34
C ASP A 62 11.10 8.01 -0.23
N LEU A 63 10.48 6.84 -0.36
CA LEU A 63 10.62 5.74 0.59
C LEU A 63 12.01 5.07 0.55
N THR A 64 12.85 5.39 -0.44
CA THR A 64 14.22 4.89 -0.53
C THR A 64 15.25 5.82 0.14
N SER A 65 14.84 7.04 0.53
CA SER A 65 15.73 8.01 1.16
C SER A 65 15.40 8.21 2.64
N PRO A 66 16.29 7.82 3.56
CA PRO A 66 16.14 8.11 4.99
C PRO A 66 15.93 9.60 5.28
N GLU A 67 16.66 10.48 4.58
CA GLU A 67 16.55 11.93 4.73
C GLU A 67 15.16 12.42 4.33
N SER A 68 14.61 11.91 3.21
CA SER A 68 13.26 12.25 2.76
C SER A 68 12.21 11.79 3.77
N ILE A 69 12.37 10.59 4.34
CA ILE A 69 11.47 10.05 5.36
C ILE A 69 11.51 10.93 6.62
N HIS A 70 12.69 11.27 7.11
CA HIS A 70 12.84 12.14 8.29
C HIS A 70 12.28 13.55 8.04
N LYS A 71 12.58 14.15 6.88
CA LYS A 71 12.05 15.47 6.49
C LYS A 71 10.53 15.47 6.46
N ALA A 72 9.93 14.47 5.80
CA ALA A 72 8.48 14.33 5.71
C ALA A 72 7.83 14.13 7.10
N ALA A 73 8.41 13.26 7.94
CA ALA A 73 7.92 13.02 9.30
C ALA A 73 7.97 14.31 10.14
N ASN A 74 9.06 15.06 10.09
CA ASN A 74 9.20 16.34 10.80
C ASN A 74 8.21 17.39 10.29
N THR A 75 8.02 17.50 8.97
CA THR A 75 7.06 18.43 8.36
C THR A 75 5.64 18.12 8.85
N VAL A 76 5.24 16.83 8.80
CA VAL A 76 3.91 16.40 9.24
C VAL A 76 3.72 16.61 10.74
N THR A 77 4.73 16.31 11.55
CA THR A 77 4.69 16.52 13.00
C THR A 77 4.51 18.00 13.35
N SER A 78 5.29 18.89 12.72
CA SER A 78 5.20 20.34 12.96
C SER A 78 3.87 20.93 12.50
N GLN A 79 3.34 20.46 11.36
CA GLN A 79 2.13 21.01 10.76
C GLN A 79 0.84 20.52 11.43
N PHE A 80 0.81 19.27 11.91
CA PHE A 80 -0.42 18.63 12.37
C PHE A 80 -0.41 18.22 13.84
N GLY A 81 0.76 18.02 14.43
CA GLY A 81 0.93 17.65 15.84
C GLY A 81 0.40 16.25 16.21
N ARG A 82 -0.28 15.56 15.31
CA ARG A 82 -0.80 14.19 15.49
C ARG A 82 -1.06 13.50 14.16
N ILE A 83 -1.17 12.17 14.20
CA ILE A 83 -1.60 11.34 13.08
C ILE A 83 -2.61 10.33 13.60
N ASP A 84 -3.86 10.39 13.09
CA ASP A 84 -4.91 9.45 13.45
C ASP A 84 -4.83 8.16 12.60
N TYR A 85 -4.48 8.29 11.32
CA TYR A 85 -4.36 7.17 10.36
C TYR A 85 -3.10 7.29 9.53
N LEU A 86 -2.29 6.23 9.50
CA LEU A 86 -1.19 6.06 8.54
C LEU A 86 -1.59 4.98 7.53
N VAL A 87 -1.60 5.33 6.25
CA VAL A 87 -1.87 4.39 5.16
C VAL A 87 -0.58 4.14 4.37
N ASN A 88 0.08 3.05 4.69
CA ASN A 88 1.24 2.54 3.97
C ASN A 88 0.79 1.87 2.67
N ASN A 89 0.68 2.66 1.60
CA ASN A 89 0.25 2.20 0.28
C ASN A 89 1.36 2.28 -0.78
N GLY A 90 2.37 3.14 -0.57
CA GLY A 90 3.49 3.27 -1.49
C GLY A 90 4.18 1.94 -1.78
N GLY A 91 4.49 1.68 -3.03
CA GLY A 91 5.15 0.46 -3.45
C GLY A 91 5.30 0.33 -4.96
N ILE A 92 6.17 -0.57 -5.39
CA ILE A 92 6.44 -0.90 -6.79
C ILE A 92 6.27 -2.41 -7.01
N SER A 93 5.96 -2.81 -8.23
CA SER A 93 5.78 -4.21 -8.62
C SER A 93 6.93 -4.70 -9.50
N GLN A 94 6.95 -5.99 -9.81
CA GLN A 94 7.92 -6.67 -10.66
C GLN A 94 7.22 -7.41 -11.79
N ARG A 95 7.90 -7.51 -12.94
CA ARG A 95 7.45 -8.27 -14.10
C ARG A 95 8.64 -8.95 -14.80
N SER A 96 9.31 -9.88 -14.12
CA SER A 96 10.45 -10.63 -14.64
C SER A 96 10.55 -12.01 -14.02
N LEU A 97 11.10 -12.98 -14.75
CA LEU A 97 11.36 -14.31 -14.20
C LEU A 97 12.49 -14.26 -13.18
N VAL A 98 12.48 -15.19 -12.21
CA VAL A 98 13.53 -15.27 -11.17
C VAL A 98 14.92 -15.38 -11.79
N ILE A 99 15.05 -16.21 -12.83
CA ILE A 99 16.35 -16.45 -13.48
C ILE A 99 16.89 -15.20 -14.21
N ASP A 100 16.02 -14.32 -14.66
CA ASP A 100 16.38 -13.11 -15.41
C ASP A 100 16.46 -11.85 -14.55
N THR A 101 16.08 -11.95 -13.27
CA THR A 101 16.01 -10.79 -12.37
C THR A 101 17.33 -10.60 -11.62
N PRO A 102 18.08 -9.51 -11.88
CA PRO A 102 19.26 -9.16 -11.08
C PRO A 102 18.89 -8.88 -9.63
N VAL A 103 19.77 -9.24 -8.69
CA VAL A 103 19.56 -9.02 -7.24
C VAL A 103 19.36 -7.54 -6.89
N GLU A 104 19.89 -6.63 -7.69
CA GLU A 104 19.72 -5.18 -7.54
C GLU A 104 18.25 -4.77 -7.70
N ILE A 105 17.50 -5.41 -8.60
CA ILE A 105 16.07 -5.20 -8.77
C ILE A 105 15.31 -5.75 -7.54
N ASP A 106 15.68 -6.94 -7.06
CA ASP A 106 15.10 -7.50 -5.84
C ASP A 106 15.34 -6.58 -4.63
N ARG A 107 16.57 -6.05 -4.47
CA ARG A 107 16.91 -5.08 -3.43
C ARG A 107 16.08 -3.80 -3.54
N ARG A 108 15.95 -3.23 -4.75
CA ARG A 108 15.17 -2.02 -4.99
C ARG A 108 13.69 -2.21 -4.62
N ILE A 109 13.12 -3.37 -4.92
CA ILE A 109 11.73 -3.67 -4.57
C ILE A 109 11.57 -3.81 -3.05
N MET A 110 12.50 -4.49 -2.39
CA MET A 110 12.52 -4.62 -0.93
C MET A 110 12.71 -3.26 -0.26
N GLU A 111 13.59 -2.42 -0.79
CA GLU A 111 13.86 -1.08 -0.25
C GLU A 111 12.58 -0.23 -0.24
N VAL A 112 11.90 -0.11 -1.38
CA VAL A 112 10.67 0.69 -1.47
C VAL A 112 9.53 0.08 -0.64
N ASN A 113 9.25 -1.23 -0.87
CA ASN A 113 8.03 -1.85 -0.38
C ASN A 113 8.08 -2.21 1.11
N TYR A 114 9.26 -2.56 1.60
CA TYR A 114 9.46 -3.04 2.97
C TYR A 114 10.25 -2.04 3.81
N PHE A 115 11.52 -1.79 3.49
CA PHE A 115 12.38 -0.96 4.35
C PHE A 115 11.88 0.48 4.46
N GLY A 116 11.51 1.13 3.35
CA GLY A 116 10.92 2.47 3.39
C GLY A 116 9.59 2.52 4.13
N THR A 117 8.75 1.49 3.96
CA THR A 117 7.47 1.39 4.68
C THR A 117 7.68 1.26 6.20
N ILE A 118 8.60 0.41 6.65
CA ILE A 118 8.87 0.26 8.09
C ILE A 118 9.61 1.46 8.66
N ALA A 119 10.51 2.10 7.90
CA ALA A 119 11.22 3.29 8.33
C ALA A 119 10.25 4.44 8.58
N LEU A 120 9.34 4.74 7.64
CA LEU A 120 8.29 5.73 7.84
C LEU A 120 7.39 5.38 9.03
N THR A 121 6.97 4.12 9.14
CA THR A 121 6.13 3.67 10.25
C THR A 121 6.83 3.93 11.58
N LYS A 122 8.10 3.55 11.73
CA LYS A 122 8.88 3.79 12.94
C LYS A 122 9.08 5.28 13.25
N ALA A 123 9.27 6.12 12.23
CA ALA A 123 9.39 7.58 12.42
C ALA A 123 8.09 8.22 12.93
N VAL A 124 6.94 7.66 12.57
CA VAL A 124 5.61 8.18 12.92
C VAL A 124 5.06 7.60 14.24
N LEU A 125 5.47 6.40 14.61
CA LEU A 125 4.96 5.69 15.79
C LEU A 125 5.01 6.51 17.09
N PRO A 126 6.12 7.21 17.45
CA PRO A 126 6.16 7.99 18.67
C PRO A 126 5.05 9.05 18.74
N LEU A 127 4.79 9.74 17.63
CA LEU A 127 3.73 10.74 17.53
C LEU A 127 2.34 10.11 17.71
N MET A 128 2.10 8.93 17.12
CA MET A 128 0.83 8.21 17.28
C MET A 128 0.62 7.73 18.73
N VAL A 129 1.68 7.24 19.39
CA VAL A 129 1.63 6.80 20.79
C VAL A 129 1.33 7.99 21.71
N GLN A 130 2.04 9.12 21.54
CA GLN A 130 1.81 10.35 22.30
C GLN A 130 0.40 10.92 22.08
N GLY A 131 -0.14 10.76 20.86
CA GLY A 131 -1.51 11.16 20.52
C GLY A 131 -2.61 10.25 21.09
N GLY A 132 -2.27 9.24 21.89
CA GLY A 132 -3.23 8.32 22.53
C GLY A 132 -3.69 7.16 21.63
N GLY A 133 -2.99 6.90 20.54
CA GLY A 133 -3.25 5.79 19.63
C GLY A 133 -3.52 6.21 18.20
N GLY A 134 -4.00 5.26 17.39
CA GLY A 134 -4.28 5.51 15.98
C GLY A 134 -4.50 4.22 15.19
N HIS A 135 -4.50 4.35 13.88
CA HIS A 135 -4.72 3.22 12.98
C HIS A 135 -3.69 3.19 11.85
N ILE A 136 -3.01 2.06 11.69
CA ILE A 136 -2.09 1.82 10.59
C ILE A 136 -2.76 0.87 9.60
N THR A 137 -2.93 1.32 8.36
CA THR A 137 -3.41 0.48 7.25
C THR A 137 -2.24 0.17 6.33
N VAL A 138 -2.00 -1.10 6.05
CA VAL A 138 -0.88 -1.56 5.21
C VAL A 138 -1.43 -2.22 3.96
N ILE A 139 -1.08 -1.68 2.80
CA ILE A 139 -1.49 -2.26 1.53
C ILE A 139 -0.45 -3.31 1.10
N SER A 140 -0.76 -4.57 1.44
CA SER A 140 -0.06 -5.75 0.97
C SER A 140 -0.59 -6.16 -0.42
N SER A 141 -0.79 -7.42 -0.67
CA SER A 141 -1.39 -8.01 -1.87
C SER A 141 -1.82 -9.45 -1.58
N VAL A 142 -2.67 -10.02 -2.43
CA VAL A 142 -2.92 -11.48 -2.40
C VAL A 142 -1.62 -12.28 -2.59
N VAL A 143 -0.65 -11.76 -3.38
CA VAL A 143 0.68 -12.38 -3.52
C VAL A 143 1.59 -12.16 -2.31
N GLY A 144 1.14 -11.48 -1.27
CA GLY A 144 1.71 -11.51 0.08
C GLY A 144 1.30 -12.75 0.89
N LYS A 145 0.45 -13.62 0.32
CA LYS A 145 0.00 -14.90 0.91
C LYS A 145 0.51 -16.12 0.14
N TYR A 146 0.99 -15.90 -1.09
CA TYR A 146 1.58 -16.93 -1.94
C TYR A 146 2.52 -16.30 -2.96
N GLY A 147 3.51 -17.07 -3.42
CA GLY A 147 4.34 -16.68 -4.56
C GLY A 147 3.61 -16.86 -5.87
N PHE A 148 3.87 -16.00 -6.85
CA PHE A 148 3.27 -16.07 -8.17
C PHE A 148 4.32 -15.80 -9.26
N PRO A 149 4.23 -16.43 -10.45
CA PRO A 149 5.21 -16.24 -11.51
C PRO A 149 5.48 -14.77 -11.82
N MET A 150 6.72 -14.44 -12.15
CA MET A 150 7.23 -13.11 -12.50
C MET A 150 7.14 -12.04 -11.39
N ARG A 151 6.94 -12.43 -10.14
CA ARG A 151 6.73 -11.52 -9.01
C ARG A 151 7.48 -11.93 -7.75
N SER A 152 8.69 -12.50 -7.88
CA SER A 152 9.46 -13.06 -6.78
C SER A 152 9.72 -12.05 -5.66
N ALA A 153 10.44 -10.97 -5.94
CA ALA A 153 10.76 -9.94 -4.97
C ALA A 153 9.51 -9.16 -4.51
N TYR A 154 8.57 -8.92 -5.42
CA TYR A 154 7.30 -8.30 -5.06
C TYR A 154 6.52 -9.15 -4.05
N SER A 155 6.39 -10.46 -4.32
CA SER A 155 5.74 -11.39 -3.37
C SER A 155 6.50 -11.44 -2.04
N ALA A 156 7.84 -11.55 -2.08
CA ALA A 156 8.68 -11.56 -0.88
C ALA A 156 8.48 -10.29 -0.05
N SER A 157 8.51 -9.10 -0.68
CA SER A 157 8.31 -7.83 0.02
C SER A 157 6.93 -7.73 0.68
N LYS A 158 5.89 -8.24 0.00
CA LYS A 158 4.53 -8.23 0.55
C LYS A 158 4.33 -9.27 1.65
N HIS A 159 5.05 -10.41 1.64
CA HIS A 159 5.10 -11.34 2.77
C HIS A 159 5.84 -10.73 3.97
N ALA A 160 6.95 -10.04 3.75
CA ALA A 160 7.71 -9.38 4.83
C ALA A 160 6.87 -8.37 5.62
N LEU A 161 5.98 -7.62 4.93
CA LEU A 161 5.03 -6.73 5.60
C LEU A 161 4.12 -7.46 6.59
N HIS A 162 3.67 -8.70 6.29
CA HIS A 162 2.84 -9.46 7.23
C HIS A 162 3.59 -9.76 8.52
N GLY A 163 4.83 -10.27 8.42
CA GLY A 163 5.64 -10.57 9.60
C GLY A 163 5.85 -9.34 10.49
N PHE A 164 6.27 -8.21 9.87
CA PHE A 164 6.52 -6.98 10.62
C PHE A 164 5.24 -6.41 11.27
N PHE A 165 4.15 -6.25 10.51
CA PHE A 165 2.94 -5.60 11.01
C PHE A 165 2.10 -6.49 11.93
N ASP A 166 2.23 -7.81 11.85
CA ASP A 166 1.65 -8.73 12.83
C ASP A 166 2.37 -8.63 14.17
N THR A 167 3.72 -8.55 14.16
CA THR A 167 4.51 -8.30 15.36
C THR A 167 4.15 -6.94 15.96
N LEU A 168 4.17 -5.87 15.14
CA LEU A 168 3.83 -4.52 15.58
C LEU A 168 2.45 -4.43 16.23
N ARG A 169 1.47 -5.13 15.70
CA ARG A 169 0.10 -5.19 16.24
C ARG A 169 0.08 -5.74 17.68
N THR A 170 0.91 -6.74 17.97
CA THR A 170 0.97 -7.35 19.30
C THR A 170 1.71 -6.47 20.29
N GLU A 171 2.82 -5.89 19.88
CA GLU A 171 3.64 -4.99 20.70
C GLU A 171 2.90 -3.69 21.07
N LEU A 172 2.15 -3.11 20.14
CA LEU A 172 1.44 -1.84 20.34
C LEU A 172 0.02 -1.99 20.90
N LYS A 173 -0.37 -3.19 21.35
CA LYS A 173 -1.68 -3.40 21.99
C LYS A 173 -1.93 -2.44 23.16
N PRO A 174 -0.96 -2.16 24.06
CA PRO A 174 -1.13 -1.19 25.16
C PRO A 174 -1.31 0.25 24.67
N SER A 175 -0.72 0.63 23.55
CA SER A 175 -0.72 2.00 23.00
C SER A 175 -1.97 2.34 22.18
N ASN A 176 -3.01 1.51 22.19
CA ASN A 176 -4.25 1.70 21.42
C ASN A 176 -4.04 1.92 19.90
N ILE A 177 -2.91 1.47 19.36
CA ILE A 177 -2.66 1.49 17.91
C ILE A 177 -3.23 0.21 17.30
N LYS A 178 -4.05 0.38 16.27
CA LYS A 178 -4.66 -0.73 15.51
C LYS A 178 -3.95 -0.88 14.17
N VAL A 179 -3.84 -2.12 13.70
CA VAL A 179 -3.22 -2.43 12.41
C VAL A 179 -4.18 -3.24 11.55
N THR A 180 -4.45 -2.78 10.34
CA THR A 180 -5.17 -3.52 9.30
C THR A 180 -4.24 -3.81 8.14
N ILE A 181 -4.01 -5.08 7.83
CA ILE A 181 -3.32 -5.51 6.61
C ILE A 181 -4.39 -5.75 5.54
N VAL A 182 -4.23 -5.07 4.41
CA VAL A 182 -5.12 -5.20 3.25
C VAL A 182 -4.39 -5.99 2.18
N CYS A 183 -5.03 -7.03 1.66
CA CYS A 183 -4.51 -7.85 0.57
C CYS A 183 -5.38 -7.67 -0.68
N PRO A 184 -5.12 -6.64 -1.49
CA PRO A 184 -5.81 -6.49 -2.76
C PRO A 184 -5.38 -7.58 -3.73
N GLY A 185 -6.34 -8.06 -4.51
CA GLY A 185 -6.08 -8.87 -5.70
C GLY A 185 -5.92 -7.99 -6.96
N LEU A 186 -6.58 -8.38 -8.03
CA LEU A 186 -6.55 -7.62 -9.29
C LEU A 186 -7.45 -6.38 -9.17
N ILE A 187 -6.83 -5.23 -9.01
CA ILE A 187 -7.49 -3.90 -8.97
C ILE A 187 -7.05 -3.12 -10.20
N ARG A 188 -7.97 -2.53 -10.94
CA ARG A 188 -7.67 -1.74 -12.15
C ARG A 188 -6.90 -0.48 -11.79
N THR A 189 -5.58 -0.53 -11.93
CA THR A 189 -4.60 0.54 -11.65
C THR A 189 -3.40 0.39 -12.58
N ASN A 190 -2.54 1.39 -12.64
CA ASN A 190 -1.33 1.38 -13.47
C ASN A 190 -0.16 0.57 -12.86
N VAL A 191 -0.41 -0.27 -11.83
CA VAL A 191 0.67 -1.01 -11.16
C VAL A 191 1.40 -1.99 -12.08
N SER A 192 0.72 -2.56 -13.08
CA SER A 192 1.37 -3.42 -14.09
C SER A 192 2.22 -2.63 -15.07
N ILE A 193 1.73 -1.47 -15.51
CA ILE A 193 2.46 -0.57 -16.41
C ILE A 193 3.78 -0.12 -15.76
N ASN A 194 3.74 0.20 -14.47
CA ASN A 194 4.87 0.69 -13.70
C ASN A 194 5.71 -0.43 -13.04
N ALA A 195 5.38 -1.70 -13.29
CA ALA A 195 6.14 -2.83 -12.76
C ALA A 195 7.55 -2.84 -13.36
N LEU A 196 8.57 -3.15 -12.55
CA LEU A 196 9.95 -3.22 -13.02
C LEU A 196 10.19 -4.53 -13.79
N GLU A 197 10.78 -4.40 -14.96
CA GLU A 197 11.39 -5.52 -15.68
C GLU A 197 12.79 -5.85 -15.15
N SER A 198 13.43 -6.88 -15.71
CA SER A 198 14.76 -7.33 -15.32
C SER A 198 15.85 -6.26 -15.51
N ASP A 199 15.68 -5.35 -16.45
CA ASP A 199 16.59 -4.22 -16.70
C ASP A 199 16.26 -2.96 -15.87
N GLY A 200 15.25 -3.03 -15.01
CA GLY A 200 14.82 -1.92 -14.16
C GLY A 200 13.93 -0.87 -14.82
N ARG A 201 13.59 -1.05 -16.11
CA ARG A 201 12.63 -0.19 -16.81
C ARG A 201 11.20 -0.56 -16.44
N PRO A 202 10.25 0.39 -16.54
CA PRO A 202 8.83 0.08 -16.44
C PRO A 202 8.37 -0.86 -17.55
N HIS A 203 7.51 -1.82 -17.24
CA HIS A 203 6.93 -2.78 -18.19
C HIS A 203 6.16 -2.09 -19.33
N GLY A 204 5.53 -0.94 -19.08
CA GLY A 204 4.89 -0.11 -20.10
C GLY A 204 3.55 -0.64 -20.62
N VAL A 205 3.15 -1.87 -20.27
CA VAL A 205 1.94 -2.53 -20.80
C VAL A 205 0.95 -2.83 -19.67
N MET A 206 -0.33 -2.59 -19.94
CA MET A 206 -1.42 -2.97 -19.04
C MET A 206 -1.65 -4.48 -19.11
N ASP A 207 -1.57 -5.15 -17.95
CA ASP A 207 -1.96 -6.56 -17.84
C ASP A 207 -3.48 -6.70 -18.13
N PRO A 208 -3.90 -7.52 -19.12
CA PRO A 208 -5.32 -7.70 -19.44
C PRO A 208 -6.18 -8.21 -18.28
N ARG A 209 -5.57 -8.96 -17.34
CA ARG A 209 -6.26 -9.40 -16.12
C ARG A 209 -6.43 -8.25 -15.14
N GLN A 210 -5.42 -7.37 -15.04
CA GLN A 210 -5.45 -6.17 -14.21
C GLN A 210 -6.50 -5.17 -14.73
N ASP A 211 -6.62 -5.00 -16.04
CA ASP A 211 -7.62 -4.12 -16.65
C ASP A 211 -9.06 -4.57 -16.34
N LYS A 212 -9.31 -5.89 -16.34
CA LYS A 212 -10.58 -6.50 -15.92
C LYS A 212 -10.74 -6.59 -14.39
N GLY A 213 -9.81 -6.03 -13.62
CA GLY A 213 -9.80 -6.02 -12.17
C GLY A 213 -11.01 -5.30 -11.55
N MET A 214 -11.04 -5.27 -10.23
CA MET A 214 -12.03 -4.49 -9.49
C MET A 214 -11.77 -2.99 -9.71
N ASP A 215 -12.85 -2.21 -9.77
CA ASP A 215 -12.75 -0.74 -9.79
C ASP A 215 -12.04 -0.22 -8.55
N VAL A 216 -11.14 0.75 -8.74
CA VAL A 216 -10.28 1.27 -7.68
C VAL A 216 -11.05 2.01 -6.59
N ASN A 217 -12.16 2.69 -6.92
CA ASN A 217 -12.98 3.42 -5.94
C ASN A 217 -13.77 2.43 -5.08
N VAL A 218 -14.25 1.33 -5.68
CA VAL A 218 -14.88 0.22 -4.93
C VAL A 218 -13.88 -0.40 -3.96
N CYS A 219 -12.64 -0.61 -4.41
CA CYS A 219 -11.55 -1.10 -3.55
C CYS A 219 -11.30 -0.14 -2.39
N ALA A 220 -11.11 1.15 -2.66
CA ALA A 220 -10.89 2.19 -1.63
C ALA A 220 -12.02 2.23 -0.60
N GLY A 221 -13.28 2.17 -1.04
CA GLY A 221 -14.44 2.10 -0.15
C GLY A 221 -14.43 0.88 0.78
N ARG A 222 -13.98 -0.29 0.27
CA ARG A 222 -13.84 -1.50 1.09
C ARG A 222 -12.68 -1.39 2.08
N ILE A 223 -11.57 -0.77 1.71
CA ILE A 223 -10.41 -0.52 2.59
C ILE A 223 -10.84 0.39 3.75
N ILE A 224 -11.46 1.54 3.47
CA ILE A 224 -11.92 2.48 4.48
C ILE A 224 -12.90 1.81 5.46
N ARG A 225 -13.83 1.01 4.95
CA ARG A 225 -14.78 0.26 5.80
C ARG A 225 -14.07 -0.77 6.67
N ALA A 226 -13.04 -1.44 6.15
CA ALA A 226 -12.25 -2.42 6.91
C ALA A 226 -11.45 -1.74 8.02
N ALA A 227 -10.81 -0.60 7.72
CA ALA A 227 -10.09 0.23 8.69
C ALA A 227 -11.02 0.74 9.79
N GLY A 228 -12.17 1.33 9.45
CA GLY A 228 -13.15 1.80 10.42
C GLY A 228 -13.67 0.68 11.33
N ARG A 229 -13.84 -0.53 10.81
CA ARG A 229 -14.20 -1.72 11.59
C ARG A 229 -13.00 -2.37 12.32
N ARG A 230 -11.82 -1.80 12.24
CA ARG A 230 -10.58 -2.29 12.87
C ARG A 230 -10.29 -3.76 12.54
N LYS A 231 -10.57 -4.18 11.31
CA LYS A 231 -10.28 -5.54 10.87
C LYS A 231 -8.77 -5.77 10.87
N ARG A 232 -8.31 -6.92 11.37
CA ARG A 232 -6.88 -7.26 11.42
C ARG A 232 -6.31 -7.49 10.03
N GLU A 233 -7.05 -8.22 9.21
CA GLU A 233 -6.69 -8.53 7.83
C GLU A 233 -7.94 -8.57 6.95
N VAL A 234 -7.82 -8.15 5.68
CA VAL A 234 -8.91 -8.18 4.71
C VAL A 234 -8.41 -8.49 3.31
N TYR A 235 -9.10 -9.40 2.63
CA TYR A 235 -8.87 -9.73 1.22
C TYR A 235 -9.88 -8.96 0.38
N ILE A 236 -9.41 -8.22 -0.64
CA ILE A 236 -10.24 -7.39 -1.51
C ILE A 236 -9.94 -7.73 -2.97
N GLY A 237 -10.84 -8.44 -3.60
CA GLY A 237 -10.69 -8.92 -4.97
C GLY A 237 -11.95 -9.60 -5.47
N LYS A 238 -11.79 -10.38 -6.51
CA LYS A 238 -12.81 -11.24 -7.12
C LYS A 238 -12.42 -12.71 -6.89
N ILE A 239 -12.30 -13.46 -7.98
CA ILE A 239 -11.92 -14.88 -7.96
C ILE A 239 -10.46 -15.13 -7.52
N ASP A 240 -9.61 -14.15 -7.68
CA ASP A 240 -8.19 -14.17 -7.30
C ASP A 240 -7.96 -14.41 -5.80
N ILE A 241 -8.93 -14.05 -4.94
CA ILE A 241 -8.88 -14.36 -3.50
C ILE A 241 -8.94 -15.86 -3.23
N ILE A 242 -9.60 -16.63 -4.09
CA ILE A 242 -9.76 -18.08 -3.92
C ILE A 242 -8.38 -18.77 -3.91
N LEU A 243 -7.41 -18.26 -4.66
CA LEU A 243 -6.06 -18.81 -4.70
C LEU A 243 -5.36 -18.81 -3.32
N ILE A 244 -5.71 -17.89 -2.41
CA ILE A 244 -5.20 -17.87 -1.04
C ILE A 244 -5.64 -19.15 -0.30
N TYR A 245 -6.92 -19.50 -0.43
CA TYR A 245 -7.49 -20.69 0.22
C TYR A 245 -7.00 -21.96 -0.45
N ILE A 246 -6.91 -22.00 -1.78
CA ILE A 246 -6.33 -23.13 -2.53
C ILE A 246 -4.88 -23.34 -2.09
N ARG A 247 -4.06 -22.28 -2.01
CA ARG A 247 -2.66 -22.39 -1.55
C ARG A 247 -2.56 -22.91 -0.12
N LYS A 248 -3.50 -22.53 0.75
CA LYS A 248 -3.50 -22.94 2.17
C LYS A 248 -3.91 -24.39 2.36
N TYR A 249 -4.97 -24.85 1.68
CA TYR A 249 -5.60 -26.13 1.96
C TYR A 249 -5.29 -27.20 0.92
N TRP A 250 -4.96 -26.82 -0.32
CA TRP A 250 -4.63 -27.70 -1.43
C TRP A 250 -3.39 -27.21 -2.18
N PRO A 251 -2.20 -27.21 -1.56
CA PRO A 251 -0.99 -26.61 -2.15
C PRO A 251 -0.60 -27.25 -3.48
N TRP A 252 -0.79 -28.54 -3.67
CA TRP A 252 -0.51 -29.22 -4.95
C TRP A 252 -1.36 -28.68 -6.10
N LEU A 253 -2.64 -28.39 -5.85
CA LEU A 253 -3.55 -27.83 -6.84
C LEU A 253 -3.13 -26.39 -7.17
N PHE A 254 -2.74 -25.61 -6.16
CA PHE A 254 -2.24 -24.26 -6.37
C PHE A 254 -1.03 -24.25 -7.32
N PHE A 255 -0.01 -25.07 -7.07
CA PHE A 255 1.19 -25.12 -7.91
C PHE A 255 0.90 -25.58 -9.32
N ARG A 256 -0.07 -26.49 -9.52
CA ARG A 256 -0.54 -26.90 -10.85
C ARG A 256 -1.21 -25.73 -11.59
N ILE A 257 -2.05 -24.94 -10.91
CA ILE A 257 -2.71 -23.77 -11.50
C ILE A 257 -1.67 -22.67 -11.80
N ALA A 258 -0.83 -22.33 -10.83
CA ALA A 258 0.15 -21.27 -10.97
C ALA A 258 1.23 -21.59 -12.02
N GLY A 259 1.66 -22.85 -12.13
CA GLY A 259 2.65 -23.29 -13.12
C GLY A 259 2.15 -23.23 -14.57
N ASN A 260 0.83 -23.26 -14.78
CA ASN A 260 0.23 -23.15 -16.11
C ASN A 260 -0.05 -21.69 -16.53
N VAL A 261 0.25 -20.71 -15.67
CA VAL A 261 0.11 -19.30 -16.03
C VAL A 261 1.27 -18.91 -16.95
N LYS A 262 0.94 -18.70 -18.22
CA LYS A 262 1.93 -18.21 -19.20
C LYS A 262 2.41 -16.82 -18.79
N PRO A 263 3.72 -16.55 -18.82
CA PRO A 263 4.24 -15.18 -18.74
C PRO A 263 3.65 -14.37 -19.91
N THR A 264 2.92 -13.32 -19.60
CA THR A 264 2.38 -12.36 -20.59
C THR A 264 2.99 -11.01 -20.33
#